data_13cb2ceaa0a0e61553338e16c3f90e2d
#
_entry.id   13cb2ceaa0a0e61553338e16c3f90e2d
#
_cell.length_a   1.000
_cell.length_b   1.000
_cell.length_c   1.000
_cell.angle_alpha   90.00
_cell.angle_beta   90.00
_cell.angle_gamma   90.00
#
_symmetry.space_group_name_H-M   'P 1'
#
loop_
_entity.id
_entity.type
_entity.pdbx_description
1 polymer ?
#
loop_
_entity_poly.entity_id
_entity_poly.type
_entity_poly.pdbx_seq_one_letter_code
_entity_poly.pdbx_strand_id
1 'polypeptide(L)'
;MESTSDQYDTEDIQLNSLADLDHFVSEQFKLPLLAYSTDIRAALELVAWNLDNSEWPHFELFRYEDHALTGIPFVASFEPDVWGYGETAPLAICQAALYRFKRVKVTISP
;
A
#
# COMPACT_ATOMS: atom_id res chain seq x y z
N MET A 1 22.14 -18.58 -6.47
CA MET A 1 21.59 -18.29 -6.21
C MET A 1 20.86 -17.42 -6.13
N GLU A 2 20.48 -17.17 -6.37
CA GLU A 2 19.78 -16.36 -6.30
C GLU A 2 19.00 -15.97 -5.35
N SER A 3 19.00 -16.18 -4.66
CA SER A 3 18.27 -16.02 -3.45
C SER A 3 18.13 -14.60 -3.03
N THR A 4 18.96 -13.75 -3.45
CA THR A 4 18.86 -12.33 -3.20
C THR A 4 17.56 -11.77 -3.77
N SER A 5 17.18 -12.24 -4.94
CA SER A 5 15.95 -11.74 -5.57
C SER A 5 14.73 -12.20 -4.79
N ASP A 6 14.80 -13.33 -4.10
CA ASP A 6 13.67 -13.80 -3.31
C ASP A 6 13.28 -12.81 -2.24
N GLN A 7 14.27 -12.13 -1.70
CA GLN A 7 14.05 -11.15 -0.66
C GLN A 7 13.19 -9.99 -1.13
N TYR A 8 13.27 -9.68 -2.42
CA TYR A 8 12.57 -8.57 -3.02
C TYR A 8 11.50 -9.00 -4.02
N ASP A 9 11.26 -10.31 -4.10
CA ASP A 9 10.22 -10.80 -5.00
C ASP A 9 8.88 -10.24 -4.59
N THR A 10 8.18 -9.71 -5.56
CA THR A 10 6.82 -9.26 -5.37
C THR A 10 5.98 -9.85 -6.49
N GLU A 11 4.72 -10.01 -6.20
CA GLU A 11 3.74 -10.46 -7.16
C GLU A 11 3.03 -9.24 -7.73
N ASP A 12 2.94 -9.16 -9.04
CA ASP A 12 2.22 -8.07 -9.69
C ASP A 12 0.78 -8.51 -9.93
N ILE A 13 -0.15 -7.77 -9.34
CA ILE A 13 -1.58 -8.07 -9.44
C ILE A 13 -2.24 -6.93 -10.18
N GLN A 14 -3.05 -7.27 -11.17
CA GLN A 14 -3.82 -6.27 -11.89
C GLN A 14 -5.28 -6.38 -11.50
N LEU A 15 -5.85 -5.27 -11.06
CA LEU A 15 -7.25 -5.19 -10.66
C LEU A 15 -7.96 -4.19 -11.56
N ASN A 16 -9.28 -4.29 -11.62
CA ASN A 16 -10.05 -3.50 -12.56
C ASN A 16 -10.57 -2.19 -11.97
N SER A 17 -10.60 -2.08 -10.65
CA SER A 17 -11.17 -0.89 -10.03
C SER A 17 -10.65 -0.74 -8.61
N LEU A 18 -10.89 0.46 -8.04
CA LEU A 18 -10.57 0.69 -6.64
C LEU A 18 -11.44 -0.14 -5.72
N ALA A 19 -12.67 -0.44 -6.13
CA ALA A 19 -13.52 -1.33 -5.35
C ALA A 19 -12.91 -2.72 -5.25
N ASP A 20 -12.33 -3.21 -6.35
CA ASP A 20 -11.62 -4.49 -6.34
C ASP A 20 -10.42 -4.44 -5.40
N LEU A 21 -9.73 -3.30 -5.36
CA LEU A 21 -8.61 -3.15 -4.46
C LEU A 21 -9.07 -3.19 -3.00
N ASP A 22 -10.22 -2.58 -2.69
CA ASP A 22 -10.75 -2.62 -1.34
C ASP A 22 -11.03 -4.06 -0.90
N HIS A 23 -11.63 -4.87 -1.79
CA HIS A 23 -11.86 -6.28 -1.50
C HIS A 23 -10.55 -7.02 -1.31
N PHE A 24 -9.56 -6.74 -2.15
CA PHE A 24 -8.28 -7.40 -2.07
C PHE A 24 -7.60 -7.10 -0.73
N VAL A 25 -7.62 -5.83 -0.31
CA VAL A 25 -7.05 -5.43 0.98
C VAL A 25 -7.77 -6.15 2.13
N SER A 26 -9.09 -6.16 2.08
CA SER A 26 -9.90 -6.83 3.10
C SER A 26 -9.48 -8.30 3.23
N GLU A 27 -9.32 -8.99 2.11
CA GLU A 27 -8.96 -10.39 2.11
C GLU A 27 -7.53 -10.62 2.59
N GLN A 28 -6.60 -9.79 2.12
CA GLN A 28 -5.20 -9.99 2.46
C GLN A 28 -4.92 -9.77 3.95
N PHE A 29 -5.57 -8.79 4.54
CA PHE A 29 -5.34 -8.44 5.94
C PHE A 29 -6.37 -9.03 6.89
N LYS A 30 -7.38 -9.70 6.35
CA LYS A 30 -8.45 -10.33 7.12
C LYS A 30 -9.16 -9.29 7.98
N LEU A 31 -9.48 -8.18 7.34
CA LEU A 31 -10.19 -7.06 7.96
C LEU A 31 -11.55 -6.89 7.31
N PRO A 32 -12.49 -6.23 7.99
CA PRO A 32 -13.78 -5.95 7.38
C PRO A 32 -13.63 -5.18 6.07
N LEU A 33 -14.59 -5.34 5.17
CA LEU A 33 -14.57 -4.61 3.92
C LEU A 33 -14.90 -3.16 4.16
N LEU A 34 -13.94 -2.30 3.88
CA LEU A 34 -14.09 -0.85 3.99
C LEU A 34 -13.54 -0.23 2.70
N ALA A 35 -13.76 1.07 2.54
CA ALA A 35 -13.28 1.80 1.36
C ALA A 35 -11.82 2.22 1.56
N TYR A 36 -10.94 1.26 1.69
CA TYR A 36 -9.53 1.49 2.02
C TYR A 36 -8.82 2.39 1.03
N SER A 37 -9.16 2.28 -0.25
CA SER A 37 -8.42 2.99 -1.29
C SER A 37 -8.91 4.42 -1.52
N THR A 38 -10.06 4.79 -0.94
CA THR A 38 -10.64 6.10 -1.18
C THR A 38 -10.97 6.89 0.08
N ASP A 39 -11.03 6.25 1.23
CA ASP A 39 -11.36 6.91 2.49
C ASP A 39 -10.17 6.83 3.42
N ILE A 40 -9.64 8.01 3.81
CA ILE A 40 -8.45 8.04 4.65
C ILE A 40 -8.69 7.35 6.00
N ARG A 41 -9.90 7.43 6.53
CA ARG A 41 -10.19 6.79 7.81
C ARG A 41 -10.13 5.27 7.68
N ALA A 42 -10.61 4.74 6.56
CA ALA A 42 -10.50 3.31 6.31
C ALA A 42 -9.03 2.91 6.11
N ALA A 43 -8.29 3.70 5.34
CA ALA A 43 -6.88 3.40 5.10
C ALA A 43 -6.09 3.38 6.40
N LEU A 44 -6.45 4.24 7.37
CA LEU A 44 -5.75 4.28 8.65
C LEU A 44 -5.94 3.00 9.46
N GLU A 45 -6.93 2.17 9.14
CA GLU A 45 -7.04 0.86 9.76
C GLU A 45 -5.82 0.00 9.44
N LEU A 46 -5.20 0.21 8.28
CA LEU A 46 -3.98 -0.51 7.95
C LEU A 46 -2.81 -0.05 8.81
N VAL A 47 -2.79 1.23 9.15
CA VAL A 47 -1.78 1.75 10.08
C VAL A 47 -1.98 1.14 11.46
N ALA A 48 -3.23 1.04 11.91
CA ALA A 48 -3.55 0.40 13.19
C ALA A 48 -3.15 -1.08 13.17
N TRP A 49 -3.43 -1.76 12.05
CA TRP A 49 -3.04 -3.15 11.89
C TRP A 49 -1.52 -3.29 12.04
N ASN A 50 -0.77 -2.35 11.47
CA ASN A 50 0.68 -2.36 11.57
C ASN A 50 1.14 -2.22 13.03
N LEU A 51 0.50 -1.33 13.79
CA LEU A 51 0.84 -1.15 15.20
C LEU A 51 0.63 -2.44 15.98
N ASP A 52 -0.42 -3.19 15.64
CA ASP A 52 -0.76 -4.41 16.38
C ASP A 52 0.06 -5.62 15.93
N ASN A 53 0.61 -5.59 14.72
CA ASN A 53 1.22 -6.77 14.12
C ASN A 53 2.70 -6.65 13.82
N SER A 54 3.32 -5.53 14.15
CA SER A 54 4.75 -5.33 13.92
C SER A 54 5.46 -5.07 15.24
N GLU A 55 6.62 -5.66 15.38
CA GLU A 55 7.44 -5.45 16.57
C GLU A 55 8.00 -4.03 16.62
N TRP A 56 8.36 -3.53 15.44
CA TRP A 56 8.93 -2.18 15.32
C TRP A 56 8.12 -1.41 14.29
N PRO A 57 6.90 -0.98 14.66
CA PRO A 57 6.04 -0.33 13.67
C PRO A 57 6.61 0.99 13.19
N HIS A 58 6.46 1.21 11.89
CA HIS A 58 6.92 2.42 11.22
C HIS A 58 5.84 2.85 10.27
N PHE A 59 5.60 4.14 10.20
CA PHE A 59 4.65 4.67 9.21
C PHE A 59 5.01 6.10 8.86
N GLU A 60 5.08 6.39 7.57
CA GLU A 60 5.29 7.72 7.05
C GLU A 60 4.35 7.95 5.88
N LEU A 61 3.91 9.19 5.75
CA LEU A 61 3.06 9.61 4.64
C LEU A 61 3.52 10.98 4.19
N PHE A 62 3.86 11.10 2.92
CA PHE A 62 4.35 12.34 2.34
C PHE A 62 3.50 12.75 1.18
N ARG A 63 3.44 14.04 0.94
CA ARG A 63 2.93 14.56 -0.30
C ARG A 63 4.10 15.09 -1.11
N TYR A 64 4.22 14.63 -2.35
CA TYR A 64 5.25 15.14 -3.23
C TYR A 64 4.86 16.55 -3.70
N GLU A 65 5.83 17.46 -3.60
CA GLU A 65 5.61 18.82 -4.08
C GLU A 65 5.78 18.91 -5.59
N ASP A 66 6.66 18.11 -6.15
CA ASP A 66 7.01 18.20 -7.55
C ASP A 66 6.29 17.14 -8.36
N HIS A 67 5.02 17.41 -8.65
CA HIS A 67 4.19 16.51 -9.43
C HIS A 67 4.66 16.38 -10.86
N ALA A 68 5.35 17.39 -11.36
CA ALA A 68 5.76 17.40 -12.76
C ALA A 68 6.70 16.26 -13.08
N LEU A 69 7.45 15.79 -12.08
CA LEU A 69 8.40 14.73 -12.31
C LEU A 69 7.80 13.35 -12.15
N THR A 70 6.87 13.18 -11.21
CA THR A 70 6.40 11.86 -10.84
C THR A 70 4.97 11.56 -11.26
N GLY A 71 4.13 12.57 -11.28
CA GLY A 71 2.70 12.36 -11.46
C GLY A 71 2.07 11.61 -10.31
N ILE A 72 2.78 11.43 -9.21
CA ILE A 72 2.33 10.66 -8.07
C ILE A 72 2.46 11.56 -6.84
N PRO A 73 1.34 12.18 -6.38
CA PRO A 73 1.43 13.16 -5.32
C PRO A 73 1.64 12.61 -3.91
N PHE A 74 1.36 11.32 -3.67
CA PHE A 74 1.48 10.77 -2.32
C PHE A 74 2.37 9.55 -2.26
N VAL A 75 3.14 9.45 -1.18
CA VAL A 75 4.03 8.32 -0.91
C VAL A 75 3.81 7.89 0.53
N ALA A 76 3.63 6.60 0.76
CA ALA A 76 3.50 6.05 2.09
C ALA A 76 4.55 4.97 2.32
N SER A 77 4.89 4.73 3.58
CA SER A 77 5.89 3.73 3.93
C SER A 77 5.55 3.10 5.27
N PHE A 78 5.63 1.78 5.32
CA PHE A 78 5.53 1.03 6.58
C PHE A 78 6.87 0.43 6.98
N GLU A 79 7.92 0.73 6.23
CA GLU A 79 9.27 0.29 6.54
C GLU A 79 10.22 1.25 5.83
N PRO A 80 11.29 1.72 6.49
CA PRO A 80 12.22 2.64 5.82
C PRO A 80 12.67 2.07 4.47
N ASP A 81 12.67 2.92 3.45
CA ASP A 81 13.11 2.59 2.11
C ASP A 81 12.21 1.62 1.35
N VAL A 82 10.99 1.39 1.86
CA VAL A 82 9.99 0.57 1.18
C VAL A 82 8.75 1.43 0.99
N TRP A 83 8.51 1.86 -0.23
CA TRP A 83 7.55 2.91 -0.55
C TRP A 83 6.36 2.41 -1.34
N GLY A 84 5.18 2.96 -1.04
CA GLY A 84 4.00 2.79 -1.88
C GLY A 84 3.56 4.16 -2.38
N TYR A 85 3.02 4.20 -3.59
CA TYR A 85 2.70 5.44 -4.27
C TYR A 85 1.23 5.47 -4.65
N GLY A 86 0.65 6.66 -4.70
CA GLY A 86 -0.72 6.81 -5.13
C GLY A 86 -1.09 8.25 -5.41
N GLU A 87 -2.12 8.44 -6.21
CA GLU A 87 -2.62 9.77 -6.52
C GLU A 87 -3.33 10.38 -5.32
N THR A 88 -3.77 9.55 -4.38
CA THR A 88 -4.39 10.01 -3.14
C THR A 88 -3.69 9.35 -1.97
N ALA A 89 -3.84 9.95 -0.79
CA ALA A 89 -3.23 9.39 0.42
C ALA A 89 -3.76 7.99 0.75
N PRO A 90 -5.09 7.73 0.70
CA PRO A 90 -5.58 6.38 0.97
C PRO A 90 -4.99 5.35 0.02
N LEU A 91 -4.88 5.68 -1.27
CA LEU A 91 -4.34 4.74 -2.24
C LEU A 91 -2.86 4.45 -1.95
N ALA A 92 -2.08 5.49 -1.62
CA ALA A 92 -0.67 5.30 -1.29
C ALA A 92 -0.51 4.39 -0.08
N ILE A 93 -1.37 4.55 0.93
CA ILE A 93 -1.33 3.71 2.12
C ILE A 93 -1.63 2.25 1.77
N CYS A 94 -2.65 2.01 0.94
CA CYS A 94 -2.98 0.65 0.51
C CYS A 94 -1.82 0.00 -0.23
N GLN A 95 -1.21 0.72 -1.18
CA GLN A 95 -0.10 0.19 -1.95
C GLN A 95 1.09 -0.12 -1.05
N ALA A 96 1.39 0.79 -0.13
CA ALA A 96 2.52 0.59 0.79
C ALA A 96 2.30 -0.62 1.69
N ALA A 97 1.09 -0.78 2.21
CA ALA A 97 0.79 -1.90 3.11
C ALA A 97 0.89 -3.23 2.37
N LEU A 98 0.30 -3.31 1.17
CA LEU A 98 0.34 -4.53 0.38
C LEU A 98 1.78 -4.88 0.00
N TYR A 99 2.55 -3.90 -0.40
CA TYR A 99 3.93 -4.14 -0.78
C TYR A 99 4.77 -4.61 0.42
N ARG A 100 4.64 -3.93 1.54
CA ARG A 100 5.45 -4.23 2.71
C ARG A 100 5.08 -5.57 3.35
N PHE A 101 3.79 -5.82 3.52
CA PHE A 101 3.35 -6.96 4.33
C PHE A 101 2.97 -8.18 3.51
N LYS A 102 2.62 -8.00 2.25
CA LYS A 102 2.13 -9.11 1.41
C LYS A 102 2.98 -9.33 0.17
N ARG A 103 3.97 -8.47 -0.06
CA ARG A 103 4.85 -8.55 -1.23
C ARG A 103 4.05 -8.51 -2.53
N VAL A 104 3.09 -7.63 -2.58
CA VAL A 104 2.20 -7.49 -3.73
C VAL A 104 2.23 -6.05 -4.22
N LYS A 105 2.37 -5.88 -5.51
CA LYS A 105 2.19 -4.59 -6.19
C LYS A 105 0.91 -4.66 -6.99
N VAL A 106 0.05 -3.67 -6.83
CA VAL A 106 -1.24 -3.65 -7.51
C VAL A 106 -1.25 -2.55 -8.55
N THR A 107 -1.72 -2.90 -9.74
CA THR A 107 -1.97 -1.95 -10.81
C THR A 107 -3.46 -1.94 -11.07
N ILE A 108 -4.04 -0.74 -11.13
CA ILE A 108 -5.46 -0.60 -11.42
C ILE A 108 -5.60 -0.28 -12.90
N SER A 109 -6.42 -1.07 -13.59
CA SER A 109 -6.68 -0.84 -15.00
C SER A 109 -7.46 0.45 -15.18
N PRO A 110 -7.12 1.25 -16.21
CA PRO A 110 -7.86 2.49 -16.46
C PRO A 110 -9.27 2.21 -16.94
#